data_5e925128e13b002ffe2f91844ae24c1b
#
_entry.id   5e925128e13b002ffe2f91844ae24c1b
#
_cell.length_a   1.000
_cell.length_b   1.000
_cell.length_c   1.000
_cell.angle_alpha   90.00
_cell.angle_beta   90.00
_cell.angle_gamma   90.00
#
_symmetry.space_group_name_H-M   'P 1'
#
loop_
_entity.id
_entity.type
_entity.pdbx_description
1 polymer ?
#
loop_
_entity_poly.entity_id
_entity_poly.type
_entity_poly.pdbx_seq_one_letter_code
_entity_poly.pdbx_strand_id
1 'polypeptide(L)'
;MDHFWEEVVVKHKRTAEEAAYFLTLPMMVILAIFAMMNISAVINFAMSGHSLISLLPTLAIGLVSAGAAVLLFLFRDRLRTEYEYTFTNGELDFAQVFNNSKRKSLGSLKVKGVEAFGKVASSSFQRYVSMRDVQQLRWYLNRDAELYYFFFQKDGKKSLIVFEPSEDMVRLVRQYLPHGVEQG
;
A
#
# COMPACT_ATOMS: atom_id res chain seq x y z
N MET A 1 21.57 4.41 25.90
CA MET A 1 20.10 4.35 26.00
C MET A 1 19.61 3.92 24.63
N ASP A 2 18.82 2.86 24.54
CA ASP A 2 18.31 2.43 23.23
C ASP A 2 17.15 3.34 22.82
N HIS A 3 17.26 3.93 21.64
CA HIS A 3 16.22 4.77 21.08
C HIS A 3 15.32 3.92 20.17
N PHE A 4 14.15 3.60 20.67
CA PHE A 4 13.13 2.85 19.96
C PHE A 4 11.84 3.68 19.86
N TRP A 5 11.26 3.72 18.68
CA TRP A 5 9.96 4.34 18.43
C TRP A 5 9.24 3.61 17.31
N GLU A 6 7.97 3.34 17.51
CA GLU A 6 7.11 2.71 16.52
C GLU A 6 5.83 3.52 16.36
N GLU A 7 5.43 3.74 15.13
CA GLU A 7 4.19 4.44 14.82
C GLU A 7 3.49 3.82 13.62
N VAL A 8 2.16 3.90 13.63
CA VAL A 8 1.29 3.41 12.57
C VAL A 8 0.56 4.59 11.96
N VAL A 9 0.80 4.80 10.66
CA VAL A 9 0.11 5.82 9.87
C VAL A 9 -1.16 5.22 9.29
N VAL A 10 -2.29 5.81 9.65
CA VAL A 10 -3.61 5.46 9.16
C VAL A 10 -4.19 6.60 8.32
N LYS A 11 -5.08 6.28 7.40
CA LYS A 11 -5.74 7.31 6.59
C LYS A 11 -6.74 8.11 7.46
N HIS A 12 -6.64 9.45 7.43
CA HIS A 12 -7.50 10.35 8.24
C HIS A 12 -8.98 10.24 7.85
N LYS A 13 -9.29 10.13 6.55
CA LYS A 13 -10.67 9.99 6.04
C LYS A 13 -10.86 8.62 5.42
N ARG A 14 -11.31 7.65 6.21
CA ARG A 14 -11.51 6.24 5.81
C ARG A 14 -12.95 5.88 5.44
N THR A 15 -13.90 6.82 5.48
CA THR A 15 -15.34 6.52 5.31
C THR A 15 -15.66 5.76 4.03
N ALA A 16 -15.07 6.14 2.91
CA ALA A 16 -15.29 5.48 1.62
C ALA A 16 -14.67 4.07 1.59
N GLU A 17 -13.44 3.91 2.09
CA GLU A 17 -12.73 2.63 2.16
C GLU A 17 -13.42 1.67 3.14
N GLU A 18 -13.90 2.18 4.28
CA GLU A 18 -14.67 1.39 5.24
C GLU A 18 -15.99 0.93 4.63
N ALA A 19 -16.74 1.82 4.00
CA ALA A 19 -17.98 1.45 3.30
C ALA A 19 -17.71 0.41 2.21
N ALA A 20 -16.67 0.62 1.39
CA ALA A 20 -16.26 -0.33 0.36
C ALA A 20 -15.88 -1.68 0.97
N TYR A 21 -15.11 -1.70 2.07
CA TYR A 21 -14.71 -2.92 2.76
C TYR A 21 -15.92 -3.72 3.26
N PHE A 22 -16.90 -3.06 3.87
CA PHE A 22 -18.12 -3.74 4.33
C PHE A 22 -18.99 -4.24 3.17
N LEU A 23 -19.02 -3.51 2.05
CA LEU A 23 -19.79 -3.93 0.86
C LEU A 23 -19.12 -5.08 0.09
N THR A 24 -17.83 -5.33 0.27
CA THR A 24 -17.17 -6.45 -0.44
C THR A 24 -17.73 -7.81 -0.04
N LEU A 25 -18.09 -8.02 1.24
CA LEU A 25 -18.59 -9.32 1.70
C LEU A 25 -19.93 -9.69 1.04
N PRO A 26 -21.02 -8.90 1.12
CA PRO A 26 -22.26 -9.22 0.45
C PRO A 26 -22.10 -9.32 -1.07
N MET A 27 -21.28 -8.47 -1.68
CA MET A 27 -21.00 -8.54 -3.12
C MET A 27 -20.34 -9.86 -3.51
N MET A 28 -19.37 -10.35 -2.73
CA MET A 28 -18.74 -11.64 -2.96
C MET A 28 -19.75 -12.80 -2.88
N VAL A 29 -20.65 -12.76 -1.87
CA VAL A 29 -21.69 -13.78 -1.70
C VAL A 29 -22.63 -13.78 -2.89
N ILE A 30 -23.09 -12.61 -3.33
CA ILE A 30 -23.97 -12.47 -4.50
C ILE A 30 -23.29 -13.02 -5.75
N LEU A 31 -22.03 -12.64 -6.01
CA LEU A 31 -21.27 -13.11 -7.17
C LEU A 31 -21.02 -14.63 -7.12
N ALA A 32 -20.76 -15.19 -5.95
CA ALA A 32 -20.57 -16.62 -5.78
C ALA A 32 -21.88 -17.40 -6.06
N ILE A 33 -23.00 -16.94 -5.53
CA ILE A 33 -24.31 -17.53 -5.80
C ILE A 33 -24.64 -17.45 -7.30
N PHE A 34 -24.42 -16.28 -7.91
CA PHE A 34 -24.66 -16.07 -9.33
C PHE A 34 -23.78 -16.97 -10.21
N ALA A 35 -22.51 -17.14 -9.85
CA ALA A 35 -21.61 -18.07 -10.51
C ALA A 35 -22.12 -19.51 -10.41
N MET A 36 -22.53 -19.95 -9.22
CA MET A 36 -23.08 -21.30 -9.00
C MET A 36 -24.35 -21.55 -9.83
N MET A 37 -25.25 -20.56 -9.89
CA MET A 37 -26.49 -20.67 -10.71
C MET A 37 -26.16 -20.84 -12.18
N ASN A 38 -25.24 -20.07 -12.73
CA ASN A 38 -24.84 -20.18 -14.14
C ASN A 38 -24.15 -21.51 -14.45
N ILE A 39 -23.23 -21.97 -13.57
CA ILE A 39 -22.57 -23.27 -13.73
C ILE A 39 -23.59 -24.40 -13.66
N SER A 40 -24.53 -24.36 -12.72
CA SER A 40 -25.61 -25.36 -12.61
C SER A 40 -26.50 -25.36 -13.85
N ALA A 41 -26.82 -24.19 -14.42
CA ALA A 41 -27.59 -24.09 -15.65
C ALA A 41 -26.87 -24.73 -16.83
N VAL A 42 -25.54 -24.51 -16.96
CA VAL A 42 -24.73 -25.15 -18.01
C VAL A 42 -24.78 -26.67 -17.89
N ILE A 43 -24.64 -27.20 -16.68
CA ILE A 43 -24.69 -28.65 -16.43
C ILE A 43 -26.06 -29.22 -16.85
N ASN A 44 -27.15 -28.61 -16.38
CA ASN A 44 -28.52 -29.06 -16.68
C ASN A 44 -28.82 -29.01 -18.20
N PHE A 45 -28.46 -27.93 -18.89
CA PHE A 45 -28.66 -27.81 -20.34
C PHE A 45 -27.80 -28.78 -21.15
N ALA A 46 -26.55 -29.04 -20.71
CA ALA A 46 -25.69 -30.03 -21.35
C ALA A 46 -26.30 -31.45 -21.21
N MET A 47 -26.84 -31.80 -20.05
CA MET A 47 -27.53 -33.07 -19.82
C MET A 47 -28.84 -33.19 -20.63
N SER A 48 -29.46 -32.07 -20.99
CA SER A 48 -30.69 -32.03 -21.82
C SER A 48 -30.38 -32.07 -23.33
N GLY A 49 -29.14 -32.27 -23.74
CA GLY A 49 -28.75 -32.40 -25.14
C GLY A 49 -28.57 -31.10 -25.90
N HIS A 50 -28.45 -29.97 -25.22
CA HIS A 50 -28.17 -28.69 -25.87
C HIS A 50 -26.75 -28.66 -26.45
N SER A 51 -26.57 -27.91 -27.55
CA SER A 51 -25.26 -27.74 -28.16
C SER A 51 -24.29 -27.03 -27.21
N LEU A 52 -23.06 -27.53 -27.10
CA LEU A 52 -22.00 -26.92 -26.28
C LEU A 52 -21.74 -25.46 -26.66
N ILE A 53 -21.86 -25.12 -27.95
CA ILE A 53 -21.65 -23.74 -28.44
C ILE A 53 -22.69 -22.79 -27.84
N SER A 54 -23.95 -23.22 -27.70
CA SER A 54 -25.01 -22.38 -27.11
C SER A 54 -24.84 -22.15 -25.61
N LEU A 55 -24.06 -22.97 -24.93
CA LEU A 55 -23.78 -22.85 -23.50
C LEU A 55 -22.57 -21.94 -23.16
N LEU A 56 -21.73 -21.64 -24.16
CA LEU A 56 -20.52 -20.82 -23.93
C LEU A 56 -20.79 -19.47 -23.29
N PRO A 57 -21.82 -18.68 -23.67
CA PRO A 57 -22.08 -17.40 -23.00
C PRO A 57 -22.42 -17.57 -21.51
N THR A 58 -23.26 -18.53 -21.17
CA THR A 58 -23.65 -18.81 -19.78
C THR A 58 -22.46 -19.28 -18.94
N LEU A 59 -21.61 -20.15 -19.50
CA LEU A 59 -20.39 -20.58 -18.88
C LEU A 59 -19.42 -19.39 -18.64
N ALA A 60 -19.24 -18.54 -19.65
CA ALA A 60 -18.38 -17.37 -19.56
C ALA A 60 -18.84 -16.41 -18.44
N ILE A 61 -20.14 -16.13 -18.34
CA ILE A 61 -20.74 -15.32 -17.30
C ILE A 61 -20.47 -15.94 -15.91
N GLY A 62 -20.67 -17.24 -15.75
CA GLY A 62 -20.41 -17.96 -14.52
C GLY A 62 -18.93 -17.87 -14.08
N LEU A 63 -18.00 -18.08 -15.02
CA LEU A 63 -16.56 -17.99 -14.77
C LEU A 63 -16.11 -16.56 -14.44
N VAL A 64 -16.62 -15.56 -15.15
CA VAL A 64 -16.30 -14.14 -14.87
C VAL A 64 -16.81 -13.75 -13.47
N SER A 65 -18.02 -14.19 -13.10
CA SER A 65 -18.57 -13.91 -11.78
C SER A 65 -17.77 -14.59 -10.66
N ALA A 66 -17.36 -15.84 -10.86
CA ALA A 66 -16.49 -16.55 -9.92
C ALA A 66 -15.14 -15.85 -9.79
N GLY A 67 -14.52 -15.47 -10.92
CA GLY A 67 -13.26 -14.71 -10.94
C GLY A 67 -13.36 -13.38 -10.21
N ALA A 68 -14.46 -12.62 -10.42
CA ALA A 68 -14.71 -11.38 -9.73
C ALA A 68 -14.84 -11.56 -8.21
N ALA A 69 -15.55 -12.60 -7.76
CA ALA A 69 -15.66 -12.93 -6.34
C ALA A 69 -14.29 -13.23 -5.71
N VAL A 70 -13.45 -14.00 -6.40
CA VAL A 70 -12.08 -14.30 -5.96
C VAL A 70 -11.22 -13.03 -5.91
N LEU A 71 -11.29 -12.17 -6.92
CA LEU A 71 -10.55 -10.91 -6.92
C LEU A 71 -10.97 -10.00 -5.77
N LEU A 72 -12.27 -9.87 -5.49
CA LEU A 72 -12.75 -9.11 -4.33
C LEU A 72 -12.20 -9.69 -3.02
N PHE A 73 -12.17 -11.02 -2.87
CA PHE A 73 -11.59 -11.67 -1.70
C PHE A 73 -10.10 -11.36 -1.53
N LEU A 74 -9.32 -11.42 -2.60
CA LEU A 74 -7.88 -11.18 -2.56
C LEU A 74 -7.51 -9.72 -2.29
N PHE A 75 -8.33 -8.78 -2.80
CA PHE A 75 -8.01 -7.36 -2.77
C PHE A 75 -8.71 -6.57 -1.65
N ARG A 76 -9.73 -7.15 -0.97
CA ARG A 76 -10.47 -6.44 0.08
C ARG A 76 -9.58 -5.88 1.21
N ASP A 77 -8.56 -6.64 1.63
CA ASP A 77 -7.68 -6.22 2.72
C ASP A 77 -6.84 -4.97 2.35
N ARG A 78 -6.64 -4.71 1.05
CA ARG A 78 -5.93 -3.51 0.57
C ARG A 78 -6.72 -2.22 0.77
N LEU A 79 -8.03 -2.30 0.97
CA LEU A 79 -8.85 -1.15 1.31
C LEU A 79 -8.49 -0.57 2.69
N ARG A 80 -7.94 -1.41 3.56
CA ARG A 80 -7.46 -1.04 4.90
C ARG A 80 -5.93 -1.10 4.96
N THR A 81 -5.29 -0.31 4.11
CA THR A 81 -3.84 -0.18 4.10
C THR A 81 -3.39 0.82 5.14
N GLU A 82 -2.32 0.48 5.85
CA GLU A 82 -1.61 1.30 6.84
C GLU A 82 -0.12 1.24 6.56
N TYR A 83 0.63 2.26 6.99
CA TYR A 83 2.08 2.21 7.00
C TYR A 83 2.58 2.17 8.43
N GLU A 84 3.60 1.39 8.66
CA GLU A 84 4.25 1.22 9.95
C GLU A 84 5.71 1.62 9.80
N TYR A 85 6.14 2.51 10.68
CA TYR A 85 7.52 3.00 10.75
C TYR A 85 8.11 2.62 12.09
N THR A 86 9.21 1.88 12.08
CA THR A 86 9.90 1.45 13.30
C THR A 86 11.31 2.00 13.29
N PHE A 87 11.60 2.87 14.24
CA PHE A 87 12.93 3.45 14.44
C PHE A 87 13.67 2.71 15.56
N THR A 88 14.89 2.25 15.27
CA THR A 88 15.74 1.57 16.23
C THR A 88 17.19 2.04 16.07
N ASN A 89 17.69 2.81 17.03
CA ASN A 89 19.10 3.22 17.11
C ASN A 89 19.70 3.79 15.80
N GLY A 90 18.91 4.58 15.06
CA GLY A 90 19.33 5.21 13.80
C GLY A 90 19.06 4.39 12.54
N GLU A 91 18.36 3.29 12.65
CA GLU A 91 17.77 2.54 11.53
C GLU A 91 16.25 2.72 11.52
N LEU A 92 15.69 3.00 10.36
CA LEU A 92 14.27 3.21 10.17
C LEU A 92 13.73 2.15 9.21
N ASP A 93 12.89 1.28 9.73
CA ASP A 93 12.19 0.23 8.99
C ASP A 93 10.81 0.71 8.55
N PHE A 94 10.46 0.38 7.32
CA PHE A 94 9.16 0.69 6.73
C PHE A 94 8.41 -0.58 6.38
N ALA A 95 7.15 -0.66 6.79
CA ALA A 95 6.27 -1.74 6.42
C ALA A 95 4.91 -1.21 5.96
N GLN A 96 4.26 -1.96 5.09
CA GLN A 96 2.88 -1.77 4.69
C GLN A 96 2.04 -2.88 5.30
N VAL A 97 1.00 -2.50 6.04
CA VAL A 97 0.10 -3.42 6.72
C VAL A 97 -1.26 -3.37 6.06
N PHE A 98 -1.83 -4.52 5.78
CA PHE A 98 -3.16 -4.66 5.16
C PHE A 98 -4.11 -5.28 6.18
N ASN A 99 -5.12 -4.49 6.59
CA ASN A 99 -6.20 -4.91 7.49
C ASN A 99 -5.69 -5.61 8.77
N ASN A 100 -4.63 -5.08 9.41
CA ASN A 100 -3.97 -5.65 10.60
C ASN A 100 -3.59 -7.15 10.49
N SER A 101 -3.57 -7.72 9.30
CA SER A 101 -3.41 -9.15 9.07
C SER A 101 -2.16 -9.52 8.29
N LYS A 102 -1.85 -8.77 7.24
CA LYS A 102 -0.73 -9.03 6.35
C LYS A 102 0.26 -7.88 6.40
N ARG A 103 1.49 -8.15 6.79
CA ARG A 103 2.60 -7.18 6.81
C ARG A 103 3.55 -7.44 5.64
N LYS A 104 3.87 -6.39 4.91
CA LYS A 104 4.85 -6.40 3.82
C LYS A 104 5.95 -5.42 4.17
N SER A 105 7.17 -5.92 4.39
CA SER A 105 8.35 -5.05 4.51
C SER A 105 8.60 -4.31 3.20
N LEU A 106 8.84 -3.00 3.30
CA LEU A 106 9.16 -2.13 2.17
C LEU A 106 10.65 -1.86 2.07
N GLY A 107 11.36 -1.90 3.20
CA GLY A 107 12.78 -1.71 3.29
C GLY A 107 13.21 -1.04 4.59
N SER A 108 14.53 -0.99 4.78
CA SER A 108 15.21 -0.36 5.92
C SER A 108 16.14 0.73 5.44
N LEU A 109 16.22 1.82 6.19
CA LEU A 109 17.09 2.97 5.93
C LEU A 109 17.95 3.28 7.14
N LYS A 110 19.26 3.28 6.97
CA LYS A 110 20.20 3.81 7.97
C LYS A 110 20.26 5.32 7.86
N VAL A 111 19.76 6.04 8.86
CA VAL A 111 19.68 7.51 8.89
C VAL A 111 21.04 8.17 8.67
N LYS A 112 22.14 7.57 9.17
CA LYS A 112 23.51 8.06 8.95
C LYS A 112 23.96 7.99 7.48
N GLY A 113 23.28 7.24 6.64
CA GLY A 113 23.63 7.08 5.21
C GLY A 113 22.81 7.96 4.26
N VAL A 114 21.98 8.89 4.77
CA VAL A 114 21.20 9.77 3.92
C VAL A 114 22.00 11.01 3.51
N GLU A 115 21.73 11.50 2.31
CA GLU A 115 22.38 12.70 1.74
C GLU A 115 21.51 13.96 1.91
N ALA A 116 20.20 13.80 2.06
CA ALA A 116 19.29 14.89 2.41
C ALA A 116 18.06 14.38 3.17
N PHE A 117 17.60 15.20 4.12
CA PHE A 117 16.37 15.03 4.87
C PHE A 117 15.69 16.39 5.01
N GLY A 118 14.37 16.45 4.87
CA GLY A 118 13.62 17.70 5.02
C GLY A 118 12.13 17.54 4.77
N LYS A 119 11.40 18.65 4.85
CA LYS A 119 9.97 18.70 4.54
C LYS A 119 9.73 18.69 3.04
N VAL A 120 8.68 17.98 2.62
CA VAL A 120 8.24 17.98 1.21
C VAL A 120 7.81 19.39 0.74
N ALA A 121 7.32 20.21 1.66
CA ALA A 121 6.96 21.61 1.37
C ALA A 121 8.17 22.54 1.11
N SER A 122 9.41 22.08 1.37
CA SER A 122 10.61 22.90 1.17
C SER A 122 11.00 23.01 -0.30
N SER A 123 11.68 24.09 -0.65
CA SER A 123 12.19 24.31 -2.02
C SER A 123 13.25 23.28 -2.42
N SER A 124 13.98 22.75 -1.45
CA SER A 124 15.00 21.70 -1.64
C SER A 124 14.43 20.39 -2.17
N PHE A 125 13.21 20.02 -1.80
CA PHE A 125 12.52 18.82 -2.28
C PHE A 125 12.41 18.76 -3.80
N GLN A 126 12.06 19.91 -4.45
CA GLN A 126 11.89 19.97 -5.89
C GLN A 126 13.17 19.61 -6.66
N ARG A 127 14.34 19.94 -6.11
CA ARG A 127 15.62 19.57 -6.69
C ARG A 127 15.79 18.05 -6.76
N TYR A 128 15.45 17.33 -5.71
CA TYR A 128 15.61 15.89 -5.64
C TYR A 128 14.55 15.13 -6.47
N VAL A 129 13.31 15.61 -6.48
CA VAL A 129 12.23 15.03 -7.32
C VAL A 129 12.54 15.17 -8.80
N SER A 130 13.17 16.29 -9.22
CA SER A 130 13.46 16.58 -10.63
C SER A 130 14.74 15.90 -11.15
N MET A 131 15.51 15.24 -10.29
CA MET A 131 16.72 14.52 -10.72
C MET A 131 16.35 13.34 -11.61
N ARG A 132 17.17 13.10 -12.65
CA ARG A 132 17.06 11.90 -13.48
C ARG A 132 17.45 10.66 -12.69
N ASP A 133 16.82 9.54 -13.00
CA ASP A 133 17.11 8.21 -12.44
C ASP A 133 16.93 8.09 -10.92
N VAL A 134 16.01 8.88 -10.33
CA VAL A 134 15.64 8.76 -8.92
C VAL A 134 14.40 7.88 -8.78
N GLN A 135 14.54 6.80 -8.03
CA GLN A 135 13.41 5.97 -7.63
C GLN A 135 12.62 6.69 -6.53
N GLN A 136 11.39 7.09 -6.84
CA GLN A 136 10.49 7.69 -5.86
C GLN A 136 9.68 6.62 -5.13
N LEU A 137 9.84 6.57 -3.81
CA LEU A 137 9.13 5.67 -2.91
C LEU A 137 8.18 6.50 -2.04
N ARG A 138 6.87 6.28 -2.20
CA ARG A 138 5.83 7.06 -1.53
C ARG A 138 5.15 6.19 -0.49
N TRP A 139 5.57 6.33 0.75
CA TRP A 139 5.13 5.51 1.87
C TRP A 139 4.35 6.36 2.89
N TYR A 140 3.26 6.99 2.44
CA TYR A 140 2.35 7.80 3.24
C TYR A 140 0.91 7.61 2.75
N LEU A 141 -0.07 8.02 3.57
CA LEU A 141 -1.50 7.92 3.24
C LEU A 141 -2.18 9.28 3.11
N ASN A 142 -1.77 10.27 3.90
CA ASN A 142 -2.44 11.56 3.99
C ASN A 142 -1.61 12.64 3.29
N ARG A 143 -2.18 13.22 2.22
CA ARG A 143 -1.50 14.28 1.48
C ARG A 143 -1.57 15.64 2.17
N ASP A 144 -2.49 15.78 3.11
CA ASP A 144 -2.72 16.96 3.95
C ASP A 144 -1.89 16.94 5.24
N ALA A 145 -1.17 15.85 5.51
CA ALA A 145 -0.22 15.74 6.61
C ALA A 145 1.11 16.42 6.31
N GLU A 146 1.90 16.67 7.33
CA GLU A 146 3.26 17.16 7.16
C GLU A 146 4.17 16.01 6.69
N LEU A 147 4.54 16.04 5.43
CA LEU A 147 5.35 15.01 4.80
C LEU A 147 6.83 15.38 4.84
N TYR A 148 7.66 14.38 5.10
CA TYR A 148 9.11 14.47 5.06
C TYR A 148 9.68 13.56 3.98
N TYR A 149 10.93 13.84 3.58
CA TYR A 149 11.64 13.02 2.63
C TYR A 149 13.04 12.68 3.09
N PHE A 150 13.51 11.51 2.65
CA PHE A 150 14.91 11.12 2.65
C PHE A 150 15.39 10.99 1.22
N PHE A 151 16.55 11.56 0.92
CA PHE A 151 17.27 11.28 -0.31
C PHE A 151 18.57 10.55 0.04
N PHE A 152 18.84 9.45 -0.63
CA PHE A 152 20.03 8.63 -0.41
C PHE A 152 20.42 7.88 -1.67
N GLN A 153 21.68 7.42 -1.71
CA GLN A 153 22.17 6.56 -2.77
C GLN A 153 22.60 5.23 -2.17
N LYS A 154 22.14 4.13 -2.76
CA LYS A 154 22.51 2.77 -2.38
C LYS A 154 22.80 1.96 -3.64
N ASP A 155 23.97 1.30 -3.68
CA ASP A 155 24.40 0.46 -4.82
C ASP A 155 24.32 1.20 -6.18
N GLY A 156 24.70 2.48 -6.20
CA GLY A 156 24.67 3.34 -7.37
C GLY A 156 23.25 3.83 -7.77
N LYS A 157 22.19 3.43 -7.06
CA LYS A 157 20.81 3.86 -7.32
C LYS A 157 20.42 4.98 -6.37
N LYS A 158 19.90 6.07 -6.94
CA LYS A 158 19.35 7.19 -6.18
C LYS A 158 17.91 6.87 -5.79
N SER A 159 17.58 7.09 -4.54
CA SER A 159 16.24 6.83 -3.99
C SER A 159 15.75 8.03 -3.18
N LEU A 160 14.47 8.32 -3.33
CA LEU A 160 13.76 9.37 -2.61
C LEU A 160 12.56 8.73 -1.92
N ILE A 161 12.64 8.59 -0.60
CA ILE A 161 11.52 8.13 0.23
C ILE A 161 10.74 9.35 0.69
N VAL A 162 9.42 9.34 0.50
CA VAL A 162 8.50 10.30 1.10
C VAL A 162 7.62 9.56 2.09
N PHE A 163 7.55 10.06 3.33
CA PHE A 163 6.83 9.43 4.42
C PHE A 163 6.15 10.47 5.32
N GLU A 164 5.33 10.02 6.24
CA GLU A 164 4.45 10.82 7.10
C GLU A 164 4.77 10.55 8.56
N PRO A 165 5.91 11.07 9.09
CA PRO A 165 6.31 10.82 10.47
C PRO A 165 5.57 11.73 11.45
N SER A 166 5.47 11.27 12.71
CA SER A 166 5.12 12.11 13.84
C SER A 166 6.28 13.07 14.20
N GLU A 167 5.98 14.14 14.96
CA GLU A 167 7.02 15.05 15.46
C GLU A 167 8.07 14.32 16.31
N ASP A 168 7.66 13.31 17.07
CA ASP A 168 8.56 12.51 17.91
C ASP A 168 9.52 11.68 17.07
N MET A 169 9.02 11.05 16.00
CA MET A 169 9.84 10.35 15.02
C MET A 169 10.85 11.30 14.37
N VAL A 170 10.41 12.48 13.93
CA VAL A 170 11.30 13.49 13.33
C VAL A 170 12.41 13.90 14.32
N ARG A 171 12.06 14.10 15.61
CA ARG A 171 13.00 14.46 16.65
C ARG A 171 14.08 13.37 16.83
N LEU A 172 13.68 12.10 16.83
CA LEU A 172 14.60 10.98 16.92
C LEU A 172 15.51 10.88 15.68
N VAL A 173 14.93 10.98 14.49
CA VAL A 173 15.68 10.96 13.22
C VAL A 173 16.76 12.03 13.22
N ARG A 174 16.44 13.28 13.63
CA ARG A 174 17.39 14.40 13.69
C ARG A 174 18.61 14.13 14.54
N GLN A 175 18.49 13.37 15.61
CA GLN A 175 19.63 13.03 16.47
C GLN A 175 20.68 12.14 15.77
N TYR A 176 20.30 11.44 14.71
CA TYR A 176 21.15 10.50 13.99
C TYR A 176 21.56 11.00 12.61
N LEU A 177 21.05 12.16 12.17
CA LEU A 177 21.40 12.75 10.88
C LEU A 177 22.86 13.22 10.88
N PRO A 178 23.62 13.02 9.78
CA PRO A 178 24.90 13.68 9.59
C PRO A 178 24.76 15.21 9.53
N HIS A 179 25.84 15.92 9.89
CA HIS A 179 25.84 17.38 9.80
C HIS A 179 25.60 17.88 8.35
N GLY A 180 24.74 18.88 8.21
CA GLY A 180 24.47 19.53 6.93
C GLY A 180 23.50 18.78 5.99
N VAL A 181 22.95 17.65 6.43
CA VAL A 181 22.00 16.83 5.63
C VAL A 181 20.57 17.35 5.75
N GLU A 182 20.22 18.00 6.86
CA GLU A 182 18.90 18.59 7.04
C GLU A 182 18.73 19.83 6.14
N GLN A 183 17.64 19.82 5.37
CA GLN A 183 17.27 20.84 4.40
C GLN A 183 16.08 21.62 4.92
N GLY A 184 16.24 22.95 5.05
CA GLY A 184 15.17 23.86 5.46
C GLY A 184 14.13 24.15 4.39
#